data_aaf4e674a44af558a0dbf8dcd25f49fa
#
_entry.id   aaf4e674a44af558a0dbf8dcd25f49fa
#
_cell.length_a   1.000
_cell.length_b   1.000
_cell.length_c   1.000
_cell.angle_alpha   90.00
_cell.angle_beta   90.00
_cell.angle_gamma   90.00
#
_symmetry.space_group_name_H-M   'P 1'
#
loop_
_entity.id
_entity.type
_entity.pdbx_description
1 polymer ?
#
loop_
_entity_poly.entity_id
_entity_poly.type
_entity_poly.pdbx_seq_one_letter_code
_entity_poly.pdbx_strand_id
1 'polypeptide(L)'
;MNAGPDRKPTSAVADTGVPVLELDGVTKSYGHIRALTRIDLSFAAGTIIGITGDNGAGKSTLLKVIAGAVSPDTGTIRLGGEAVEFSSPTDSRLHGIEIVYQELALAPDLDVVQNAFLGRELTRKLFGWLPLGRLDRKRMEADVRARLTDLNVDLHPLDRPMSDFSGGQRQAVAIVRAMTSDPRVVALDEP
;
A
#
# COMPACT_ATOMS: atom_id res chain seq x y z
N MET A 1 -11.87 21.14 35.70
CA MET A 1 -12.60 21.37 34.43
C MET A 1 -11.76 22.31 33.59
N ASN A 2 -11.07 21.80 32.62
CA ASN A 2 -10.37 22.64 31.63
C ASN A 2 -10.40 21.87 30.30
N ALA A 3 -11.34 22.28 29.46
CA ALA A 3 -11.46 21.73 28.10
C ALA A 3 -10.30 22.32 27.28
N GLY A 4 -9.38 21.45 26.85
CA GLY A 4 -8.34 21.80 25.91
C GLY A 4 -8.96 22.09 24.53
N PRO A 5 -8.35 22.99 23.75
CA PRO A 5 -8.93 23.44 22.49
C PRO A 5 -8.95 22.32 21.46
N ASP A 6 -10.12 22.13 20.84
CA ASP A 6 -10.31 21.34 19.62
C ASP A 6 -9.25 21.70 18.58
N ARG A 7 -8.24 20.88 18.43
CA ARG A 7 -7.33 20.97 17.29
C ARG A 7 -8.04 20.34 16.09
N LYS A 8 -8.64 21.20 15.26
CA LYS A 8 -8.98 20.79 13.88
C LYS A 8 -7.73 20.21 13.22
N PRO A 9 -7.83 19.08 12.52
CA PRO A 9 -6.71 18.58 11.72
C PRO A 9 -6.37 19.65 10.67
N THR A 10 -5.13 20.13 10.70
CA THR A 10 -4.63 21.07 9.70
C THR A 10 -4.30 20.25 8.46
N SER A 11 -5.23 20.15 7.53
CA SER A 11 -4.94 19.69 6.18
C SER A 11 -4.43 20.87 5.37
N ALA A 12 -3.12 21.11 5.44
CA ALA A 12 -2.45 21.98 4.48
C ALA A 12 -2.06 21.12 3.26
N VAL A 13 -2.99 20.92 2.35
CA VAL A 13 -2.70 20.38 1.01
C VAL A 13 -3.11 21.44 0.02
N ALA A 14 -2.15 21.94 -0.77
CA ALA A 14 -2.42 22.81 -1.91
C ALA A 14 -3.23 21.98 -2.92
N ASP A 15 -4.50 22.31 -3.07
CA ASP A 15 -5.44 21.68 -3.97
C ASP A 15 -5.18 22.17 -5.40
N THR A 16 -4.94 21.24 -6.31
CA THR A 16 -5.02 21.48 -7.76
C THR A 16 -5.63 20.30 -8.52
N GLY A 17 -6.47 19.47 -7.92
CA GLY A 17 -7.07 18.35 -8.64
C GLY A 17 -7.98 17.46 -7.79
N VAL A 18 -8.65 16.53 -8.47
CA VAL A 18 -9.46 15.48 -7.82
C VAL A 18 -8.57 14.65 -6.90
N PRO A 19 -8.93 14.43 -5.63
CA PRO A 19 -8.17 13.58 -4.72
C PRO A 19 -7.95 12.18 -5.28
N VAL A 20 -6.77 11.61 -5.04
CA VAL A 20 -6.49 10.22 -5.42
C VAL A 20 -7.32 9.27 -4.58
N LEU A 21 -7.41 9.53 -3.27
CA LEU A 21 -8.21 8.77 -2.32
C LEU A 21 -8.94 9.73 -1.40
N GLU A 22 -10.23 9.49 -1.18
CA GLU A 22 -11.06 10.26 -0.26
C GLU A 22 -11.91 9.30 0.59
N LEU A 23 -12.03 9.61 1.86
CA LEU A 23 -12.93 8.97 2.79
C LEU A 23 -13.92 10.04 3.28
N ASP A 24 -15.22 9.77 3.17
CA ASP A 24 -16.30 10.69 3.55
C ASP A 24 -17.20 9.99 4.57
N GLY A 25 -17.17 10.47 5.81
CA GLY A 25 -18.00 10.00 6.92
C GLY A 25 -17.80 8.54 7.29
N VAL A 26 -16.61 7.97 7.04
CA VAL A 26 -16.33 6.53 7.26
C VAL A 26 -16.38 6.18 8.74
N THR A 27 -17.17 5.14 9.08
CA THR A 27 -17.26 4.58 10.42
C THR A 27 -16.97 3.08 10.42
N LYS A 28 -16.47 2.57 11.55
CA LYS A 28 -16.32 1.13 11.77
C LYS A 28 -16.41 0.78 13.25
N SER A 29 -17.21 -0.24 13.53
CA SER A 29 -17.36 -0.79 14.88
C SER A 29 -17.11 -2.30 14.90
N TYR A 30 -16.59 -2.80 16.00
CA TYR A 30 -16.45 -4.22 16.30
C TYR A 30 -17.24 -4.52 17.59
N GLY A 31 -18.44 -5.05 17.44
CA GLY A 31 -19.37 -5.18 18.55
C GLY A 31 -19.70 -3.83 19.19
N HIS A 32 -19.34 -3.65 20.43
CA HIS A 32 -19.58 -2.39 21.16
C HIS A 32 -18.42 -1.38 21.05
N ILE A 33 -17.31 -1.76 20.42
CA ILE A 33 -16.12 -0.91 20.29
C ILE A 33 -16.18 -0.16 18.95
N ARG A 34 -16.27 1.15 19.00
CA ARG A 34 -16.20 2.00 17.83
C ARG A 34 -14.73 2.29 17.50
N ALA A 35 -14.23 1.64 16.45
CA ALA A 35 -12.83 1.77 16.02
C ALA A 35 -12.59 2.98 15.13
N LEU A 36 -13.57 3.34 14.28
CA LEU A 36 -13.54 4.56 13.46
C LEU A 36 -14.83 5.35 13.70
N THR A 37 -14.70 6.65 13.96
CA THR A 37 -15.82 7.54 14.22
C THR A 37 -15.79 8.68 13.21
N ARG A 38 -16.57 8.57 12.14
CA ARG A 38 -16.74 9.57 11.10
C ARG A 38 -15.39 10.15 10.61
N ILE A 39 -14.67 9.33 9.91
CA ILE A 39 -13.38 9.71 9.34
C ILE A 39 -13.62 10.40 8.00
N ASP A 40 -13.17 11.65 7.92
CA ASP A 40 -13.17 12.48 6.71
C ASP A 40 -11.70 12.77 6.37
N LEU A 41 -11.20 12.21 5.27
CA LEU A 41 -9.82 12.35 4.80
C LEU A 41 -9.78 12.52 3.29
N SER A 42 -8.82 13.31 2.82
CA SER A 42 -8.60 13.53 1.40
C SER A 42 -7.10 13.53 1.10
N PHE A 43 -6.70 12.76 0.12
CA PHE A 43 -5.30 12.53 -0.23
C PHE A 43 -5.05 12.97 -1.68
N ALA A 44 -4.23 14.01 -1.87
CA ALA A 44 -3.84 14.47 -3.19
C ALA A 44 -2.73 13.59 -3.79
N ALA A 45 -2.62 13.57 -5.11
CA ALA A 45 -1.53 12.88 -5.80
C ALA A 45 -0.16 13.46 -5.40
N GLY A 46 0.86 12.59 -5.29
CA GLY A 46 2.22 12.99 -4.98
C GLY A 46 2.44 13.47 -3.54
N THR A 47 1.49 13.25 -2.63
CA THR A 47 1.64 13.62 -1.21
C THR A 47 2.03 12.43 -0.35
N ILE A 48 2.81 12.68 0.69
CA ILE A 48 3.13 11.73 1.76
C ILE A 48 2.39 12.19 3.02
N ILE A 49 1.60 11.30 3.60
CA ILE A 49 0.75 11.61 4.76
C ILE A 49 1.09 10.66 5.90
N GLY A 50 1.45 11.22 7.06
CA GLY A 50 1.66 10.47 8.30
C GLY A 50 0.37 10.42 9.12
N ILE A 51 -0.09 9.21 9.47
CA ILE A 51 -1.22 8.99 10.38
C ILE A 51 -0.64 8.69 11.76
N THR A 52 -0.82 9.60 12.70
CA THR A 52 -0.34 9.48 14.08
C THR A 52 -1.49 9.35 15.06
N GLY A 53 -1.26 8.72 16.18
CA GLY A 53 -2.23 8.54 17.25
C GLY A 53 -1.83 7.42 18.20
N ASP A 54 -2.47 7.36 19.37
CA ASP A 54 -2.21 6.37 20.40
C ASP A 54 -2.53 4.93 19.94
N ASN A 55 -2.05 3.96 20.70
CA ASN A 55 -2.42 2.56 20.48
C ASN A 55 -3.93 2.41 20.71
N GLY A 56 -4.61 1.76 19.76
CA GLY A 56 -6.07 1.65 19.78
C GLY A 56 -6.82 2.83 19.13
N ALA A 57 -6.13 3.87 18.64
CA ALA A 57 -6.78 5.02 17.98
C ALA A 57 -7.43 4.70 16.62
N GLY A 58 -7.41 3.44 16.18
CA GLY A 58 -8.06 3.02 14.93
C GLY A 58 -7.17 3.06 13.68
N LYS A 59 -5.88 3.39 13.79
CA LYS A 59 -4.95 3.47 12.64
C LYS A 59 -4.96 2.21 11.76
N SER A 60 -4.72 1.06 12.35
CA SER A 60 -4.72 -0.22 11.61
C SER A 60 -6.12 -0.60 11.10
N THR A 61 -7.20 -0.16 11.77
CA THR A 61 -8.56 -0.34 11.24
C THR A 61 -8.79 0.52 10.01
N LEU A 62 -8.31 1.76 10.02
CA LEU A 62 -8.37 2.64 8.86
C LEU A 62 -7.63 2.04 7.66
N LEU A 63 -6.41 1.54 7.87
CA LEU A 63 -5.64 0.84 6.84
C LEU A 63 -6.36 -0.40 6.32
N LYS A 64 -6.99 -1.20 7.21
CA LYS A 64 -7.79 -2.38 6.81
C LYS A 64 -9.01 -1.99 5.96
N VAL A 65 -9.64 -0.86 6.25
CA VAL A 65 -10.76 -0.33 5.46
C VAL A 65 -10.26 0.11 4.07
N ILE A 66 -9.18 0.88 4.00
CA ILE A 66 -8.56 1.31 2.73
C ILE A 66 -8.08 0.09 1.92
N ALA A 67 -7.54 -0.92 2.61
CA ALA A 67 -7.10 -2.18 2.00
C ALA A 67 -8.25 -3.07 1.47
N GLY A 68 -9.50 -2.76 1.78
CA GLY A 68 -10.63 -3.64 1.48
C GLY A 68 -10.65 -4.94 2.30
N ALA A 69 -9.85 -5.04 3.37
CA ALA A 69 -9.86 -6.18 4.29
C ALA A 69 -11.07 -6.15 5.24
N VAL A 70 -11.64 -4.98 5.43
CA VAL A 70 -12.81 -4.74 6.27
C VAL A 70 -13.67 -3.68 5.59
N SER A 71 -14.96 -3.97 5.39
CA SER A 71 -15.91 -2.96 4.88
C SER A 71 -16.28 -1.96 5.98
N PRO A 72 -16.41 -0.66 5.66
CA PRO A 72 -16.94 0.33 6.60
C PRO A 72 -18.41 0.02 6.95
N ASP A 73 -18.87 0.49 8.10
CA ASP A 73 -20.28 0.36 8.48
C ASP A 73 -21.12 1.46 7.81
N THR A 74 -20.56 2.67 7.67
CA THR A 74 -21.15 3.79 6.95
C THR A 74 -20.06 4.64 6.31
N GLY A 75 -20.45 5.58 5.45
CA GLY A 75 -19.54 6.48 4.73
C GLY A 75 -19.19 5.95 3.36
N THR A 76 -18.40 6.72 2.62
CA THR A 76 -18.05 6.42 1.23
C THR A 76 -16.54 6.52 1.05
N ILE A 77 -15.96 5.59 0.30
CA ILE A 77 -14.58 5.67 -0.18
C ILE A 77 -14.64 6.08 -1.65
N ARG A 78 -13.82 7.07 -2.03
CA ARG A 78 -13.70 7.50 -3.43
C ARG A 78 -12.25 7.35 -3.88
N LEU A 79 -12.07 6.90 -5.10
CA LEU A 79 -10.76 6.77 -5.73
C LEU A 79 -10.76 7.53 -7.05
N GLY A 80 -9.99 8.64 -7.10
CA GLY A 80 -10.03 9.55 -8.24
C GLY A 80 -11.39 10.20 -8.48
N GLY A 81 -12.14 10.47 -7.39
CA GLY A 81 -13.48 11.05 -7.42
C GLY A 81 -14.62 10.05 -7.59
N GLU A 82 -14.37 8.82 -8.00
CA GLU A 82 -15.38 7.79 -8.17
C GLU A 82 -15.57 6.99 -6.88
N ALA A 83 -16.83 6.77 -6.48
CA ALA A 83 -17.14 5.94 -5.33
C ALA A 83 -16.79 4.48 -5.61
N VAL A 84 -16.11 3.85 -4.66
CA VAL A 84 -15.67 2.46 -4.76
C VAL A 84 -16.05 1.68 -3.50
N GLU A 85 -16.37 0.42 -3.69
CA GLU A 85 -16.59 -0.55 -2.61
C GLU A 85 -15.65 -1.73 -2.84
N PHE A 86 -14.84 -2.06 -1.86
CA PHE A 86 -13.91 -3.18 -1.96
C PHE A 86 -14.49 -4.43 -1.30
N SER A 87 -14.59 -5.50 -2.08
CA SER A 87 -15.04 -6.81 -1.59
C SER A 87 -13.93 -7.63 -0.94
N SER A 88 -12.68 -7.27 -1.19
CA SER A 88 -11.48 -7.98 -0.70
C SER A 88 -10.21 -7.14 -0.88
N PRO A 89 -9.10 -7.51 -0.21
CA PRO A 89 -7.79 -6.89 -0.46
C PRO A 89 -7.29 -7.07 -1.91
N THR A 90 -7.70 -8.13 -2.58
CA THR A 90 -7.38 -8.34 -4.00
C THR A 90 -8.09 -7.32 -4.87
N ASP A 91 -9.34 -7.02 -4.55
CA ASP A 91 -10.15 -6.03 -5.25
C ASP A 91 -9.57 -4.62 -5.08
N SER A 92 -9.23 -4.22 -3.85
CA SER A 92 -8.55 -2.94 -3.58
C SER A 92 -7.23 -2.81 -4.37
N ARG A 93 -6.45 -3.89 -4.48
CA ARG A 93 -5.23 -3.92 -5.30
C ARG A 93 -5.52 -3.73 -6.79
N LEU A 94 -6.57 -4.34 -7.32
CA LEU A 94 -6.98 -4.14 -8.72
C LEU A 94 -7.35 -2.68 -9.01
N HIS A 95 -7.81 -1.95 -8.01
CA HIS A 95 -8.07 -0.51 -8.09
C HIS A 95 -6.82 0.36 -7.87
N GLY A 96 -5.66 -0.27 -7.63
CA GLY A 96 -4.37 0.41 -7.50
C GLY A 96 -4.04 0.88 -6.08
N ILE A 97 -4.58 0.22 -5.06
CA ILE A 97 -4.20 0.45 -3.65
C ILE A 97 -3.34 -0.72 -3.17
N GLU A 98 -2.11 -0.45 -2.78
CA GLU A 98 -1.19 -1.45 -2.20
C GLU A 98 -0.92 -1.14 -0.73
N ILE A 99 -0.85 -2.18 0.09
CA ILE A 99 -0.54 -2.07 1.51
C ILE A 99 0.71 -2.87 1.82
N VAL A 100 1.66 -2.24 2.48
CA VAL A 100 2.82 -2.90 3.09
C VAL A 100 2.52 -3.05 4.58
N TYR A 101 2.29 -4.27 5.01
CA TYR A 101 2.00 -4.58 6.42
C TYR A 101 3.30 -4.67 7.23
N GLN A 102 3.19 -4.53 8.54
CA GLN A 102 4.29 -4.72 9.51
C GLN A 102 4.97 -6.08 9.32
N GLU A 103 4.20 -7.14 9.13
CA GLU A 103 4.72 -8.43 8.67
C GLU A 103 4.89 -8.38 7.15
N LEU A 104 6.12 -8.23 6.68
CA LEU A 104 6.46 -7.94 5.28
C LEU A 104 6.02 -9.02 4.27
N ALA A 105 5.60 -10.19 4.76
CA ALA A 105 5.14 -11.35 3.97
C ALA A 105 6.13 -11.70 2.82
N LEU A 106 7.43 -11.63 3.10
CA LEU A 106 8.51 -12.01 2.20
C LEU A 106 8.90 -13.48 2.46
N ALA A 107 9.10 -14.24 1.39
CA ALA A 107 9.57 -15.61 1.46
C ALA A 107 11.09 -15.62 1.73
N PRO A 108 11.57 -16.19 2.86
CA PRO A 108 12.97 -16.09 3.28
C PRO A 108 13.94 -16.78 2.33
N ASP A 109 13.49 -17.83 1.66
CA ASP A 109 14.31 -18.65 0.76
C ASP A 109 14.35 -18.13 -0.69
N LEU A 110 13.49 -17.18 -1.03
CA LEU A 110 13.46 -16.57 -2.35
C LEU A 110 14.37 -15.34 -2.40
N ASP A 111 14.90 -15.07 -3.59
CA ASP A 111 15.69 -13.87 -3.83
C ASP A 111 14.84 -12.59 -3.93
N VAL A 112 15.50 -11.44 -4.08
CA VAL A 112 14.85 -10.12 -4.15
C VAL A 112 13.86 -10.04 -5.32
N VAL A 113 14.27 -10.50 -6.51
CA VAL A 113 13.45 -10.43 -7.72
C VAL A 113 12.23 -11.35 -7.62
N GLN A 114 12.43 -12.55 -7.09
CA GLN A 114 11.35 -13.50 -6.85
C GLN A 114 10.35 -12.97 -5.83
N ASN A 115 10.82 -12.38 -4.73
CA ASN A 115 9.94 -11.77 -3.74
C ASN A 115 9.15 -10.58 -4.29
N ALA A 116 9.81 -9.70 -5.07
CA ALA A 116 9.16 -8.53 -5.65
C ALA A 116 8.01 -8.90 -6.61
N PHE A 117 8.16 -10.00 -7.36
CA PHE A 117 7.19 -10.44 -8.34
C PHE A 117 6.37 -11.66 -7.94
N LEU A 118 6.45 -12.11 -6.69
CA LEU A 118 5.74 -13.31 -6.23
C LEU A 118 4.21 -13.18 -6.45
N GLY A 119 3.66 -14.08 -7.28
CA GLY A 119 2.26 -14.09 -7.69
C GLY A 119 1.89 -13.08 -8.79
N ARG A 120 2.89 -12.43 -9.40
CA ARG A 120 2.73 -11.47 -10.53
C ARG A 120 3.90 -11.54 -11.49
N GLU A 121 4.45 -12.74 -11.64
CA GLU A 121 5.63 -13.01 -12.44
C GLU A 121 5.42 -12.63 -13.90
N LEU A 122 6.42 -11.94 -14.47
CA LEU A 122 6.41 -11.63 -15.89
C LEU A 122 6.85 -12.85 -16.70
N THR A 123 6.05 -13.21 -17.69
CA THR A 123 6.35 -14.32 -18.61
C THR A 123 6.78 -13.80 -19.97
N ARG A 124 7.72 -14.51 -20.61
CA ARG A 124 8.08 -14.24 -22.00
C ARG A 124 6.94 -14.60 -22.94
N LYS A 125 6.70 -13.73 -23.90
CA LYS A 125 5.69 -13.97 -24.96
C LYS A 125 6.40 -14.32 -26.26
N LEU A 126 5.91 -15.36 -26.94
CA LEU A 126 6.30 -15.66 -28.32
C LEU A 126 5.37 -14.87 -29.26
N PHE A 127 5.93 -14.22 -30.29
CA PHE A 127 5.19 -13.35 -31.21
C PHE A 127 4.35 -12.25 -30.52
N GLY A 128 4.75 -11.81 -29.31
CA GLY A 128 4.10 -10.72 -28.60
C GLY A 128 2.78 -11.08 -27.89
N TRP A 129 2.16 -12.23 -28.20
CA TRP A 129 0.85 -12.62 -27.63
C TRP A 129 0.82 -14.02 -26.99
N LEU A 130 1.60 -14.97 -27.47
CA LEU A 130 1.57 -16.37 -26.97
C LEU A 130 2.51 -16.50 -25.76
N PRO A 131 2.01 -16.81 -24.53
CA PRO A 131 2.86 -17.01 -23.35
C PRO A 131 3.71 -18.27 -23.52
N LEU A 132 5.02 -18.16 -23.36
CA LEU A 132 5.97 -19.30 -23.44
C LEU A 132 6.04 -20.13 -22.15
N GLY A 133 5.35 -19.72 -21.08
CA GLY A 133 5.44 -20.36 -19.77
C GLY A 133 6.80 -20.19 -19.07
N ARG A 134 7.74 -19.40 -19.66
CA ARG A 134 9.05 -19.10 -19.06
C ARG A 134 9.03 -17.70 -18.46
N LEU A 135 9.62 -17.57 -17.27
CA LEU A 135 9.76 -16.28 -16.60
C LEU A 135 10.68 -15.33 -17.39
N ASP A 136 10.31 -14.06 -17.46
CA ASP A 136 11.18 -13.00 -17.99
C ASP A 136 11.99 -12.37 -16.87
N ARG A 137 12.90 -13.17 -16.28
CA ARG A 137 13.72 -12.74 -15.15
C ARG A 137 14.49 -11.46 -15.43
N LYS A 138 15.01 -11.29 -16.66
CA LYS A 138 15.76 -10.08 -17.02
C LYS A 138 14.92 -8.80 -16.92
N ARG A 139 13.67 -8.87 -17.37
CA ARG A 139 12.74 -7.75 -17.27
C ARG A 139 12.34 -7.49 -15.82
N MET A 140 12.03 -8.52 -15.06
CA MET A 140 11.72 -8.39 -13.63
C MET A 140 12.89 -7.78 -12.86
N GLU A 141 14.12 -8.24 -13.11
CA GLU A 141 15.32 -7.69 -12.46
C GLU A 141 15.57 -6.24 -12.82
N ALA A 142 15.38 -5.86 -14.09
CA ALA A 142 15.53 -4.47 -14.54
C ALA A 142 14.51 -3.54 -13.84
N ASP A 143 13.25 -3.98 -13.69
CA ASP A 143 12.22 -3.24 -12.99
C ASP A 143 12.55 -3.07 -11.49
N VAL A 144 12.99 -4.15 -10.82
CA VAL A 144 13.42 -4.09 -9.41
C VAL A 144 14.56 -3.10 -9.23
N ARG A 145 15.57 -3.12 -10.12
CA ARG A 145 16.72 -2.19 -10.05
C ARG A 145 16.27 -0.74 -10.22
N ALA A 146 15.38 -0.46 -11.17
CA ALA A 146 14.84 0.88 -11.39
C ALA A 146 14.14 1.39 -10.11
N ARG A 147 13.27 0.59 -9.51
CA ARG A 147 12.53 0.98 -8.29
C ARG A 147 13.43 1.14 -7.06
N LEU A 148 14.46 0.30 -6.91
CA LEU A 148 15.47 0.48 -5.87
C LEU A 148 16.23 1.80 -6.05
N THR A 149 16.54 2.17 -7.30
CA THR A 149 17.17 3.45 -7.61
C THR A 149 16.26 4.62 -7.27
N ASP A 150 14.97 4.55 -7.61
CA ASP A 150 13.98 5.58 -7.29
C ASP A 150 13.84 5.78 -5.78
N LEU A 151 13.95 4.70 -5.01
CA LEU A 151 13.95 4.72 -3.53
C LEU A 151 15.30 5.14 -2.94
N ASN A 152 16.33 5.36 -3.75
CA ASN A 152 17.70 5.62 -3.32
C ASN A 152 18.25 4.52 -2.38
N VAL A 153 17.91 3.26 -2.66
CA VAL A 153 18.35 2.09 -1.91
C VAL A 153 19.38 1.31 -2.72
N ASP A 154 20.58 1.17 -2.17
CA ASP A 154 21.61 0.29 -2.70
C ASP A 154 21.45 -1.12 -2.14
N LEU A 155 21.06 -2.07 -2.98
CA LEU A 155 20.82 -3.46 -2.61
C LEU A 155 21.48 -4.40 -3.62
N HIS A 156 22.58 -4.99 -3.21
CA HIS A 156 23.38 -5.93 -4.02
C HIS A 156 23.95 -7.07 -3.19
N PRO A 157 24.09 -8.26 -3.76
CA PRO A 157 23.49 -8.76 -5.00
C PRO A 157 22.01 -9.11 -4.83
N LEU A 158 21.21 -9.11 -5.92
CA LEU A 158 19.76 -9.35 -5.89
C LEU A 158 19.37 -10.84 -5.88
N ASP A 159 20.32 -11.74 -6.10
CA ASP A 159 20.14 -13.19 -6.23
C ASP A 159 20.38 -13.98 -4.92
N ARG A 160 20.59 -13.27 -3.80
CA ARG A 160 20.69 -13.90 -2.48
C ARG A 160 19.32 -14.11 -1.84
N PRO A 161 19.18 -15.14 -0.99
CA PRO A 161 17.95 -15.38 -0.23
C PRO A 161 17.60 -14.18 0.65
N MET A 162 16.32 -13.93 0.85
CA MET A 162 15.82 -12.82 1.65
C MET A 162 16.23 -12.91 3.12
N SER A 163 16.50 -14.13 3.62
CA SER A 163 17.04 -14.38 4.96
C SER A 163 18.37 -13.67 5.23
N ASP A 164 19.18 -13.42 4.19
CA ASP A 164 20.51 -12.81 4.30
C ASP A 164 20.46 -11.27 4.45
N PHE A 165 19.30 -10.67 4.28
CA PHE A 165 19.14 -9.23 4.29
C PHE A 165 18.69 -8.72 5.67
N SER A 166 19.15 -7.50 6.02
CA SER A 166 18.73 -6.80 7.24
C SER A 166 17.23 -6.45 7.21
N GLY A 167 16.68 -6.10 8.39
CA GLY A 167 15.27 -5.68 8.49
C GLY A 167 14.92 -4.53 7.56
N GLY A 168 15.75 -3.46 7.55
CA GLY A 168 15.53 -2.31 6.65
C GLY A 168 15.65 -2.67 5.17
N GLN A 169 16.56 -3.57 4.80
CA GLN A 169 16.67 -4.06 3.42
C GLN A 169 15.45 -4.87 3.01
N ARG A 170 14.94 -5.73 3.90
CA ARG A 170 13.70 -6.48 3.66
C ARG A 170 12.50 -5.54 3.51
N GLN A 171 12.44 -4.49 4.31
CA GLN A 171 11.41 -3.48 4.18
C GLN A 171 11.46 -2.76 2.83
N ALA A 172 12.66 -2.38 2.35
CA ALA A 172 12.83 -1.81 1.02
C ALA A 172 12.30 -2.74 -0.08
N VAL A 173 12.58 -4.05 0.03
CA VAL A 173 12.06 -5.06 -0.92
C VAL A 173 10.54 -5.16 -0.86
N ALA A 174 9.92 -5.08 0.33
CA ALA A 174 8.48 -5.08 0.47
C ALA A 174 7.83 -3.84 -0.17
N ILE A 175 8.47 -2.68 -0.07
CA ILE A 175 8.05 -1.46 -0.76
C ILE A 175 8.20 -1.62 -2.28
N VAL A 176 9.34 -2.12 -2.75
CA VAL A 176 9.54 -2.41 -4.19
C VAL A 176 8.46 -3.35 -4.70
N ARG A 177 8.14 -4.42 -3.97
CA ARG A 177 7.06 -5.35 -4.30
C ARG A 177 5.71 -4.63 -4.44
N ALA A 178 5.38 -3.73 -3.53
CA ALA A 178 4.16 -2.93 -3.61
C ALA A 178 4.15 -2.04 -4.87
N MET A 179 5.30 -1.50 -5.25
CA MET A 179 5.43 -0.62 -6.41
C MET A 179 5.40 -1.36 -7.76
N THR A 180 5.60 -2.69 -7.81
CA THR A 180 5.62 -3.44 -9.09
C THR A 180 4.28 -3.43 -9.84
N SER A 181 3.18 -3.10 -9.17
CA SER A 181 1.84 -2.97 -9.76
C SER A 181 1.51 -1.55 -10.23
N ASP A 182 2.45 -0.61 -10.15
CA ASP A 182 2.23 0.83 -10.40
C ASP A 182 1.00 1.38 -9.65
N PRO A 183 0.97 1.28 -8.33
CA PRO A 183 -0.19 1.63 -7.52
C PRO A 183 -0.45 3.14 -7.54
N ARG A 184 -1.71 3.53 -7.40
CA ARG A 184 -2.13 4.92 -7.20
C ARG A 184 -1.92 5.38 -5.76
N VAL A 185 -2.04 4.45 -4.82
CA VAL A 185 -1.86 4.67 -3.37
C VAL A 185 -1.03 3.54 -2.79
N VAL A 186 0.00 3.89 -2.02
CA VAL A 186 0.75 2.94 -1.19
C VAL A 186 0.57 3.34 0.27
N ALA A 187 0.11 2.42 1.08
CA ALA A 187 0.03 2.62 2.52
C ALA A 187 1.03 1.70 3.25
N LEU A 188 1.67 2.22 4.28
CA LEU A 188 2.63 1.49 5.10
C LEU A 188 2.08 1.39 6.52
N ASP A 189 2.04 0.19 7.10
CA ASP A 189 1.62 -0.04 8.47
C ASP A 189 2.87 -0.20 9.35
N GLU A 190 3.16 0.79 10.17
CA GLU A 190 4.34 0.86 11.06
C GLU A 190 5.67 0.61 10.31
N PRO A 191 6.09 1.53 9.41
CA PRO A 191 7.32 1.38 8.61
C PRO A 191 8.61 1.51 9.44
#